data_15ab7c23becbdc5dd0f13a6babe9a7fe
#
_entry.id   15ab7c23becbdc5dd0f13a6babe9a7fe
#
_cell.length_a   1.000
_cell.length_b   1.000
_cell.length_c   1.000
_cell.angle_alpha   90.00
_cell.angle_beta   90.00
_cell.angle_gamma   90.00
#
_symmetry.space_group_name_H-M   'P 1'
#
loop_
_entity.id
_entity.type
_entity.pdbx_description
1 polymer ?
#
loop_
_entity_poly.entity_id
_entity_poly.type
_entity_poly.pdbx_seq_one_letter_code
_entity_poly.pdbx_strand_id
1 'polypeptide(L)'
;MIPTLSVYAIDAEKKATKEVNTPAVFSAPVRADIIQFTHTQLNKNHRQAYGRFKYASLDTTSHSWGVGRALARVPRVSGSGTARSGQAHGGNMCRGGRMFSPVRVTRRLYRKVNLPVKRYAVTSAIAATANPSFLLGRGHLVENVPQVPLILDNSVESITRTKDAIKALEMVGAYADCEKVKDTKKTRAGHGKWRNRRYKQRKGPMVVYAEDNGIARSFRNIAGVTVAKVDALNLLDLAPGGHMGRFVIWTEGAIAKLDEIYAAKMHRGISTETELKNVLENDAVKAALRAPIRTKKYFQIKRNGLKNRAFGKKLNPAMGK
;
A
#
# COMPACT_ATOMS: atom_id res chain seq x y z
N MET A 1 23.25 -3.70 -11.53
CA MET A 1 22.30 -2.80 -12.21
C MET A 1 22.93 -2.30 -13.47
N ILE A 2 22.20 -2.14 -14.56
CA ILE A 2 22.74 -1.68 -15.86
C ILE A 2 23.08 -0.20 -15.72
N PRO A 3 24.31 0.23 -16.07
CA PRO A 3 24.75 1.63 -15.90
C PRO A 3 24.05 2.60 -16.84
N THR A 4 23.72 2.15 -18.06
CA THR A 4 23.03 2.94 -19.08
C THR A 4 21.72 2.27 -19.48
N LEU A 5 20.72 3.06 -19.83
CA LEU A 5 19.40 2.63 -20.29
C LEU A 5 19.17 3.12 -21.70
N SER A 6 18.64 2.26 -22.56
CA SER A 6 18.36 2.59 -23.95
C SER A 6 17.01 3.30 -24.09
N VAL A 7 16.98 4.34 -24.91
CA VAL A 7 15.76 5.08 -25.29
C VAL A 7 15.29 4.56 -26.65
N TYR A 8 14.01 4.26 -26.77
CA TYR A 8 13.37 3.71 -27.96
C TYR A 8 12.50 4.77 -28.64
N ALA A 9 12.73 4.97 -29.95
CA ALA A 9 11.86 5.81 -30.77
C ALA A 9 10.61 5.04 -31.21
N ILE A 10 9.56 5.80 -31.54
CA ILE A 10 8.28 5.23 -31.99
C ILE A 10 8.40 4.65 -33.42
N ASP A 11 9.24 5.26 -34.25
CA ASP A 11 9.36 4.95 -35.68
C ASP A 11 10.39 3.85 -35.98
N ALA A 12 11.20 3.48 -35.01
CA ALA A 12 12.25 2.48 -35.16
C ALA A 12 11.87 1.18 -34.44
N GLU A 13 11.62 0.13 -35.19
CA GLU A 13 11.26 -1.21 -34.70
C GLU A 13 12.27 -1.70 -33.62
N LYS A 14 11.95 -1.43 -32.33
CA LYS A 14 12.74 -1.85 -31.16
C LYS A 14 14.23 -1.48 -31.20
N LYS A 15 14.62 -0.52 -32.01
CA LYS A 15 16.00 -0.04 -32.09
C LYS A 15 16.21 1.08 -31.07
N ALA A 16 17.28 0.95 -30.29
CA ALA A 16 17.71 2.00 -29.38
C ALA A 16 18.27 3.18 -30.22
N THR A 17 17.80 4.38 -29.91
CA THR A 17 18.26 5.63 -30.58
C THR A 17 19.30 6.36 -29.76
N LYS A 18 19.17 6.29 -28.42
CA LYS A 18 20.05 6.99 -27.48
C LYS A 18 20.28 6.14 -26.25
N GLU A 19 21.31 6.45 -25.49
CA GLU A 19 21.54 5.92 -24.17
C GLU A 19 21.49 7.02 -23.11
N VAL A 20 20.85 6.74 -21.98
CA VAL A 20 20.73 7.65 -20.83
C VAL A 20 21.29 6.97 -19.61
N ASN A 21 21.97 7.70 -18.74
CA ASN A 21 22.45 7.18 -17.46
C ASN A 21 21.29 6.70 -16.58
N THR A 22 21.50 5.59 -15.89
CA THR A 22 20.50 5.05 -14.98
C THR A 22 20.32 5.95 -13.77
N PRO A 23 19.11 6.48 -13.50
CA PRO A 23 18.84 7.29 -12.32
C PRO A 23 19.16 6.54 -11.03
N ALA A 24 19.76 7.25 -10.08
CA ALA A 24 20.14 6.69 -8.79
C ALA A 24 18.95 6.10 -8.01
N VAL A 25 17.74 6.60 -8.25
CA VAL A 25 16.51 6.11 -7.60
C VAL A 25 16.24 4.62 -7.85
N PHE A 26 16.61 4.09 -9.01
CA PHE A 26 16.45 2.67 -9.32
C PHE A 26 17.34 1.76 -8.46
N SER A 27 18.41 2.32 -7.87
CA SER A 27 19.29 1.62 -6.92
C SER A 27 18.78 1.64 -5.47
N ALA A 28 17.65 2.32 -5.20
CA ALA A 28 17.09 2.40 -3.86
C ALA A 28 16.69 1.02 -3.33
N PRO A 29 16.84 0.77 -2.01
CA PRO A 29 16.46 -0.51 -1.43
C PRO A 29 14.95 -0.76 -1.53
N VAL A 30 14.58 -1.94 -2.01
CA VAL A 30 13.18 -2.33 -2.20
C VAL A 30 12.64 -2.94 -0.90
N ARG A 31 11.64 -2.27 -0.28
CA ARG A 31 11.01 -2.66 0.98
C ARG A 31 9.51 -2.87 0.78
N ALA A 32 9.12 -4.11 0.55
CA ALA A 32 7.71 -4.51 0.32
C ALA A 32 6.80 -4.22 1.52
N ASP A 33 7.30 -4.39 2.73
CA ASP A 33 6.59 -4.13 3.99
C ASP A 33 6.19 -2.65 4.13
N ILE A 34 7.12 -1.73 3.86
CA ILE A 34 6.88 -0.28 3.93
C ILE A 34 5.89 0.16 2.85
N ILE A 35 6.04 -0.38 1.63
CA ILE A 35 5.12 -0.13 0.51
C ILE A 35 3.70 -0.54 0.89
N GLN A 36 3.52 -1.77 1.39
CA GLN A 36 2.22 -2.32 1.76
C GLN A 36 1.59 -1.55 2.93
N PHE A 37 2.36 -1.26 3.98
CA PHE A 37 1.90 -0.47 5.12
C PHE A 37 1.41 0.90 4.67
N THR A 38 2.25 1.65 3.96
CA THR A 38 1.95 3.01 3.51
C THR A 38 0.75 3.03 2.57
N HIS A 39 0.70 2.12 1.59
CA HIS A 39 -0.45 1.95 0.69
C HIS A 39 -1.74 1.72 1.48
N THR A 40 -1.73 0.80 2.44
CA THR A 40 -2.91 0.48 3.25
C THR A 40 -3.41 1.69 4.03
N GLN A 41 -2.51 2.51 4.59
CA GLN A 41 -2.91 3.72 5.31
C GLN A 41 -3.43 4.81 4.37
N LEU A 42 -2.75 5.07 3.25
CA LEU A 42 -3.17 6.06 2.26
C LEU A 42 -4.52 5.70 1.63
N ASN A 43 -4.74 4.41 1.34
CA ASN A 43 -6.00 3.91 0.78
C ASN A 43 -7.21 4.14 1.70
N LYS A 44 -7.00 4.28 3.01
CA LYS A 44 -8.06 4.61 3.96
C LYS A 44 -8.53 6.07 3.87
N ASN A 45 -7.73 6.96 3.31
CA ASN A 45 -8.00 8.40 3.34
C ASN A 45 -9.12 8.86 2.39
N HIS A 46 -9.45 8.08 1.37
CA HIS A 46 -10.54 8.40 0.43
C HIS A 46 -11.82 7.61 0.69
N ARG A 47 -11.94 6.95 1.86
CA ARG A 47 -13.18 6.29 2.26
C ARG A 47 -14.23 7.33 2.66
N GLN A 48 -15.46 7.13 2.21
CA GLN A 48 -16.60 7.91 2.64
C GLN A 48 -17.12 7.41 3.99
N ALA A 49 -17.50 8.35 4.85
CA ALA A 49 -18.14 8.04 6.12
C ALA A 49 -19.55 7.49 5.88
N TYR A 50 -19.92 6.47 6.64
CA TYR A 50 -21.28 5.98 6.70
C TYR A 50 -21.67 5.73 8.15
N GLY A 51 -22.95 5.81 8.44
CA GLY A 51 -23.46 5.58 9.78
C GLY A 51 -24.86 4.99 9.78
N ARG A 52 -25.28 4.57 10.95
CA ARG A 52 -26.65 4.14 11.24
C ARG A 52 -27.29 5.11 12.22
N PHE A 53 -28.58 5.29 12.09
CA PHE A 53 -29.35 6.07 13.04
C PHE A 53 -29.24 5.46 14.44
N LYS A 54 -28.82 6.27 15.42
CA LYS A 54 -28.51 5.80 16.77
C LYS A 54 -29.73 5.21 17.48
N TYR A 55 -30.88 5.84 17.26
CA TYR A 55 -32.15 5.50 17.89
C TYR A 55 -33.07 4.66 17.02
N ALA A 56 -32.55 4.10 15.90
CA ALA A 56 -33.33 3.19 15.07
C ALA A 56 -33.99 2.10 15.92
N SER A 57 -35.29 1.93 15.75
CA SER A 57 -36.09 0.99 16.54
C SER A 57 -36.31 1.37 18.04
N LEU A 58 -35.86 2.54 18.49
CA LEU A 58 -36.08 2.99 19.85
C LEU A 58 -37.13 4.11 19.97
N ASP A 59 -37.63 4.59 18.83
CA ASP A 59 -38.62 5.68 18.77
C ASP A 59 -40.03 5.23 19.17
N THR A 60 -40.29 3.92 19.22
CA THR A 60 -41.57 3.34 19.57
C THR A 60 -41.52 2.75 20.97
N THR A 61 -42.57 2.97 21.77
CA THR A 61 -42.70 2.39 23.11
C THR A 61 -42.82 0.87 23.03
N SER A 62 -42.00 0.18 23.79
CA SER A 62 -42.03 -1.29 23.88
C SER A 62 -41.70 -1.76 25.27
N HIS A 63 -42.32 -2.83 25.71
CA HIS A 63 -42.04 -3.46 26.98
C HIS A 63 -42.01 -5.00 26.85
N SER A 64 -41.32 -5.65 27.74
CA SER A 64 -41.30 -7.12 27.79
C SER A 64 -42.61 -7.64 28.40
N TRP A 65 -43.13 -8.71 27.82
CA TRP A 65 -44.33 -9.39 28.41
C TRP A 65 -43.98 -10.31 29.58
N GLY A 66 -42.71 -10.39 29.94
CA GLY A 66 -42.25 -11.21 31.08
C GLY A 66 -42.23 -12.71 30.79
N VAL A 67 -42.36 -13.48 31.83
CA VAL A 67 -42.35 -14.94 31.81
C VAL A 67 -43.78 -15.53 31.80
N GLY A 68 -43.94 -16.82 31.50
CA GLY A 68 -45.20 -17.52 31.57
C GLY A 68 -46.05 -17.49 30.30
N ARG A 69 -45.57 -16.91 29.19
CA ARG A 69 -46.30 -16.82 27.92
C ARG A 69 -45.72 -17.68 26.79
N ALA A 70 -44.78 -18.55 27.10
CA ALA A 70 -44.06 -19.35 26.10
C ALA A 70 -43.42 -18.53 24.94
N LEU A 71 -43.10 -17.27 25.18
CA LEU A 71 -42.52 -16.34 24.23
C LEU A 71 -41.19 -15.81 24.75
N ALA A 72 -40.29 -15.41 23.83
CA ALA A 72 -39.05 -14.77 24.20
C ALA A 72 -39.28 -13.46 24.97
N ARG A 73 -38.50 -13.23 26.01
CA ARG A 73 -38.58 -12.06 26.93
C ARG A 73 -38.03 -10.76 26.32
N VAL A 74 -37.99 -10.65 25.02
CA VAL A 74 -37.57 -9.41 24.31
C VAL A 74 -38.68 -8.36 24.43
N PRO A 75 -38.34 -7.06 24.44
CA PRO A 75 -39.33 -6.00 24.36
C PRO A 75 -40.20 -6.13 23.11
N ARG A 76 -41.50 -5.91 23.25
CA ARG A 76 -42.47 -5.97 22.16
C ARG A 76 -43.22 -4.65 22.08
N VAL A 77 -43.58 -4.27 20.84
CA VAL A 77 -44.28 -3.02 20.58
C VAL A 77 -45.64 -3.05 21.24
N SER A 78 -45.94 -1.99 21.99
CA SER A 78 -47.25 -1.82 22.69
C SER A 78 -48.28 -1.26 21.71
N GLY A 79 -49.55 -1.43 22.07
CA GLY A 79 -50.69 -0.89 21.35
C GLY A 79 -51.42 -1.92 20.50
N SER A 80 -52.56 -1.49 19.98
CA SER A 80 -53.41 -2.25 19.04
C SER A 80 -53.62 -1.44 17.76
N GLY A 81 -54.01 -2.13 16.68
CA GLY A 81 -54.31 -1.47 15.41
C GLY A 81 -53.15 -1.15 14.50
N THR A 82 -51.92 -1.49 14.87
CA THR A 82 -50.75 -1.34 14.00
C THR A 82 -50.21 -2.71 13.57
N ALA A 83 -49.71 -2.81 12.33
CA ALA A 83 -49.10 -4.04 11.80
C ALA A 83 -47.89 -4.53 12.62
N ARG A 84 -47.28 -3.67 13.43
CA ARG A 84 -46.13 -3.99 14.29
C ARG A 84 -46.49 -4.33 15.73
N SER A 85 -47.75 -4.25 16.10
CA SER A 85 -48.20 -4.58 17.46
C SER A 85 -47.78 -6.00 17.88
N GLY A 86 -47.21 -6.15 19.07
CA GLY A 86 -46.73 -7.42 19.58
C GLY A 86 -45.42 -7.95 18.97
N GLN A 87 -44.83 -7.30 17.94
CA GLN A 87 -43.57 -7.72 17.35
C GLN A 87 -42.40 -7.36 18.26
N ALA A 88 -41.38 -8.22 18.26
CA ALA A 88 -40.15 -7.99 18.99
C ALA A 88 -39.44 -6.69 18.48
N HIS A 89 -38.91 -5.92 19.42
CA HIS A 89 -38.44 -4.56 19.16
C HIS A 89 -37.09 -4.28 19.84
N GLY A 90 -36.29 -3.40 19.31
CA GLY A 90 -35.07 -2.87 19.92
C GLY A 90 -33.84 -3.77 19.89
N GLY A 91 -33.99 -5.06 19.78
CA GLY A 91 -32.87 -6.01 19.77
C GLY A 91 -32.17 -6.08 18.42
N ASN A 92 -30.89 -6.46 18.45
CA ASN A 92 -30.10 -6.67 17.22
C ASN A 92 -30.55 -7.90 16.40
N MET A 93 -31.24 -8.84 17.03
CA MET A 93 -31.82 -10.04 16.40
C MET A 93 -33.26 -9.83 15.91
N CYS A 94 -33.85 -8.66 16.19
CA CYS A 94 -35.23 -8.37 15.80
C CYS A 94 -35.30 -7.79 14.43
N ARG A 95 -36.35 -8.09 13.66
CA ARG A 95 -36.64 -7.47 12.38
C ARG A 95 -36.88 -5.96 12.55
N GLY A 96 -36.11 -5.13 11.84
CA GLY A 96 -36.14 -3.67 11.99
C GLY A 96 -35.63 -3.18 13.36
N GLY A 97 -34.91 -4.03 14.06
CA GLY A 97 -34.27 -3.70 15.32
C GLY A 97 -33.01 -2.87 15.17
N ARG A 98 -32.46 -2.47 16.31
CA ARG A 98 -31.21 -1.71 16.38
C ARG A 98 -30.01 -2.59 16.07
N MET A 99 -29.08 -2.09 15.27
CA MET A 99 -27.78 -2.75 15.06
C MET A 99 -26.97 -2.73 16.37
N PHE A 100 -26.24 -3.80 16.68
CA PHE A 100 -25.27 -3.77 17.77
C PHE A 100 -24.19 -2.73 17.48
N SER A 101 -23.90 -1.86 18.42
CA SER A 101 -22.94 -0.76 18.29
C SER A 101 -23.13 0.01 16.98
N PRO A 102 -24.17 0.84 16.83
CA PRO A 102 -24.45 1.55 15.59
C PRO A 102 -23.25 2.36 15.11
N VAL A 103 -22.88 2.18 13.85
CA VAL A 103 -21.76 2.88 13.24
C VAL A 103 -22.06 4.37 13.18
N ARG A 104 -21.11 5.21 13.66
CA ARG A 104 -21.23 6.66 13.68
C ARG A 104 -20.37 7.29 12.60
N VAL A 105 -20.87 8.36 11.97
CA VAL A 105 -20.13 9.14 10.97
C VAL A 105 -18.94 9.90 11.56
N THR A 106 -18.93 10.13 12.88
CA THR A 106 -17.83 10.78 13.62
C THR A 106 -16.57 9.94 13.74
N ARG A 107 -16.61 8.69 13.30
CA ARG A 107 -15.45 7.79 13.32
C ARG A 107 -14.31 8.37 12.49
N ARG A 108 -13.11 8.44 13.05
CA ARG A 108 -11.92 8.86 12.32
C ARG A 108 -11.50 7.80 11.30
N LEU A 109 -11.76 8.07 10.02
CA LEU A 109 -11.38 7.20 8.90
C LEU A 109 -9.99 7.53 8.35
N TYR A 110 -9.62 8.80 8.42
CA TYR A 110 -8.33 9.31 7.98
C TYR A 110 -7.17 8.71 8.80
N ARG A 111 -6.08 8.38 8.11
CA ARG A 111 -4.83 7.92 8.72
C ARG A 111 -3.67 8.80 8.27
N LYS A 112 -2.92 9.31 9.22
CA LYS A 112 -1.71 10.09 8.97
C LYS A 112 -0.52 9.13 8.82
N VAL A 113 0.29 9.36 7.81
CA VAL A 113 1.57 8.66 7.60
C VAL A 113 2.68 9.70 7.61
N ASN A 114 3.78 9.41 8.27
CA ASN A 114 4.93 10.31 8.32
C ASN A 114 5.53 10.53 6.94
N LEU A 115 5.98 11.75 6.67
CA LEU A 115 6.51 12.14 5.38
C LEU A 115 7.73 11.33 4.94
N PRO A 116 8.74 11.05 5.81
CA PRO A 116 9.87 10.20 5.44
C PRO A 116 9.44 8.79 5.01
N VAL A 117 8.46 8.19 5.71
CA VAL A 117 7.92 6.86 5.37
C VAL A 117 7.22 6.87 4.00
N LYS A 118 6.47 7.94 3.68
CA LYS A 118 5.86 8.10 2.35
C LYS A 118 6.92 8.21 1.26
N ARG A 119 7.95 9.03 1.48
CA ARG A 119 9.07 9.20 0.55
C ARG A 119 9.79 7.89 0.31
N TYR A 120 10.12 7.16 1.38
CA TYR A 120 10.76 5.86 1.28
C TYR A 120 9.89 4.84 0.52
N ALA A 121 8.60 4.78 0.79
CA ALA A 121 7.68 3.89 0.09
C ALA A 121 7.63 4.18 -1.43
N VAL A 122 7.63 5.46 -1.83
CA VAL A 122 7.60 5.86 -3.25
C VAL A 122 8.92 5.51 -3.93
N THR A 123 10.08 5.82 -3.33
CA THR A 123 11.39 5.50 -3.91
C THR A 123 11.60 3.98 -4.03
N SER A 124 11.21 3.20 -3.01
CA SER A 124 11.21 1.73 -3.08
C SER A 124 10.27 1.18 -4.15
N ALA A 125 9.11 1.81 -4.35
CA ALA A 125 8.17 1.38 -5.40
C ALA A 125 8.71 1.69 -6.80
N ILE A 126 9.38 2.84 -7.00
CA ILE A 126 10.06 3.19 -8.25
C ILE A 126 11.19 2.20 -8.53
N ALA A 127 12.05 1.92 -7.56
CA ALA A 127 13.13 0.94 -7.70
C ALA A 127 12.61 -0.45 -8.10
N ALA A 128 11.48 -0.88 -7.54
CA ALA A 128 10.85 -2.16 -7.89
C ALA A 128 10.36 -2.21 -9.35
N THR A 129 10.08 -1.08 -10.00
CA THR A 129 9.66 -1.05 -11.41
C THR A 129 10.80 -1.34 -12.39
N ALA A 130 12.04 -1.19 -11.96
CA ALA A 130 13.22 -1.47 -12.78
C ALA A 130 13.62 -2.95 -12.77
N ASN A 131 13.04 -3.77 -11.88
CA ASN A 131 13.40 -5.18 -11.79
C ASN A 131 12.35 -6.07 -12.47
N PRO A 132 12.70 -6.79 -13.56
CA PRO A 132 11.77 -7.62 -14.31
C PRO A 132 11.14 -8.74 -13.46
N SER A 133 11.85 -9.27 -12.46
CA SER A 133 11.30 -10.32 -11.59
C SER A 133 10.06 -9.87 -10.82
N PHE A 134 10.01 -8.62 -10.36
CA PHE A 134 8.83 -8.08 -9.68
C PHE A 134 7.66 -7.83 -10.65
N LEU A 135 7.95 -7.45 -11.89
CA LEU A 135 6.94 -7.25 -12.93
C LEU A 135 6.28 -8.57 -13.31
N LEU A 136 7.08 -9.58 -13.58
CA LEU A 136 6.62 -10.94 -13.88
C LEU A 136 5.84 -11.53 -12.69
N GLY A 137 6.37 -11.41 -11.47
CA GLY A 137 5.71 -11.86 -10.26
C GLY A 137 4.34 -11.20 -10.02
N ARG A 138 4.17 -9.96 -10.48
CA ARG A 138 2.88 -9.28 -10.48
C ARG A 138 1.95 -9.76 -11.60
N GLY A 139 2.48 -10.35 -12.65
CA GLY A 139 1.78 -10.91 -13.80
C GLY A 139 1.62 -9.96 -14.97
N HIS A 140 2.53 -8.99 -15.13
CA HIS A 140 2.66 -8.21 -16.35
C HIS A 140 3.33 -9.04 -17.45
N LEU A 141 2.96 -8.80 -18.71
CA LEU A 141 3.60 -9.38 -19.89
C LEU A 141 4.69 -8.43 -20.38
N VAL A 142 5.93 -8.73 -20.05
CA VAL A 142 7.11 -7.92 -20.44
C VAL A 142 8.10 -8.69 -21.27
N GLU A 143 7.75 -9.92 -21.71
CA GLU A 143 8.64 -10.81 -22.45
C GLU A 143 9.05 -10.23 -23.82
N ASN A 144 8.12 -9.52 -24.48
CA ASN A 144 8.33 -8.92 -25.77
C ASN A 144 8.96 -7.51 -25.71
N VAL A 145 9.16 -6.98 -24.49
CA VAL A 145 9.72 -5.64 -24.27
C VAL A 145 11.24 -5.74 -24.33
N PRO A 146 11.91 -4.87 -25.08
CA PRO A 146 13.37 -4.97 -25.31
C PRO A 146 14.19 -4.76 -24.03
N GLN A 147 13.76 -3.88 -23.16
CA GLN A 147 14.46 -3.56 -21.90
C GLN A 147 13.49 -3.14 -20.80
N VAL A 148 13.83 -3.47 -19.55
CA VAL A 148 13.16 -2.99 -18.35
C VAL A 148 14.19 -2.25 -17.48
N PRO A 149 13.93 -1.00 -17.06
CA PRO A 149 12.77 -0.15 -17.37
C PRO A 149 12.70 0.27 -18.85
N LEU A 150 11.47 0.40 -19.37
CA LEU A 150 11.23 0.82 -20.75
C LEU A 150 11.19 2.35 -20.83
N ILE A 151 12.02 2.91 -21.69
CA ILE A 151 12.12 4.36 -21.93
C ILE A 151 11.78 4.66 -23.39
N LEU A 152 10.85 5.58 -23.57
CA LEU A 152 10.45 6.09 -24.88
C LEU A 152 10.97 7.51 -25.09
N ASP A 153 11.21 7.86 -26.34
CA ASP A 153 11.60 9.20 -26.72
C ASP A 153 10.51 10.24 -26.37
N ASN A 154 10.89 11.50 -26.23
CA ASN A 154 9.99 12.61 -25.89
C ASN A 154 8.92 12.87 -26.95
N SER A 155 9.09 12.40 -28.19
CA SER A 155 8.08 12.46 -29.25
C SER A 155 6.75 11.83 -28.85
N VAL A 156 6.76 10.85 -27.93
CA VAL A 156 5.55 10.23 -27.36
C VAL A 156 4.67 11.23 -26.61
N GLU A 157 5.25 12.27 -26.00
CA GLU A 157 4.50 13.27 -25.25
C GLU A 157 3.59 14.13 -26.13
N SER A 158 3.90 14.26 -27.43
CA SER A 158 3.13 15.02 -28.41
C SER A 158 1.97 14.25 -29.06
N ILE A 159 1.83 12.95 -28.75
CA ILE A 159 0.76 12.11 -29.30
C ILE A 159 -0.61 12.53 -28.73
N THR A 160 -1.54 12.90 -29.59
CA THR A 160 -2.90 13.32 -29.19
C THR A 160 -3.96 12.26 -29.42
N ARG A 161 -3.73 11.33 -30.38
CA ARG A 161 -4.71 10.30 -30.77
C ARG A 161 -4.41 8.96 -30.10
N THR A 162 -5.45 8.28 -29.64
CA THR A 162 -5.35 6.94 -29.03
C THR A 162 -4.83 5.87 -30.00
N LYS A 163 -5.15 6.00 -31.29
CA LYS A 163 -4.68 5.07 -32.33
C LYS A 163 -3.15 5.09 -32.45
N ASP A 164 -2.55 6.28 -32.43
CA ASP A 164 -1.10 6.44 -32.54
C ASP A 164 -0.39 6.00 -31.24
N ALA A 165 -1.05 6.22 -30.08
CA ALA A 165 -0.56 5.69 -28.81
C ALA A 165 -0.55 4.15 -28.76
N ILE A 166 -1.57 3.49 -29.34
CA ILE A 166 -1.61 2.02 -29.44
C ILE A 166 -0.47 1.53 -30.34
N LYS A 167 -0.29 2.15 -31.52
CA LYS A 167 0.82 1.79 -32.43
C LYS A 167 2.18 1.91 -31.72
N ALA A 168 2.41 3.02 -30.98
CA ALA A 168 3.64 3.20 -30.23
C ALA A 168 3.88 2.08 -29.22
N LEU A 169 2.83 1.59 -28.53
CA LEU A 169 2.93 0.46 -27.60
C LEU A 169 3.14 -0.88 -28.32
N GLU A 170 2.55 -1.07 -29.49
CA GLU A 170 2.73 -2.27 -30.32
C GLU A 170 4.18 -2.39 -30.81
N MET A 171 4.73 -1.28 -31.32
CA MET A 171 6.12 -1.23 -31.82
C MET A 171 7.13 -1.64 -30.75
N VAL A 172 6.91 -1.26 -29.50
CA VAL A 172 7.81 -1.58 -28.38
C VAL A 172 7.46 -2.92 -27.73
N GLY A 173 6.36 -3.57 -28.13
CA GLY A 173 5.91 -4.85 -27.57
C GLY A 173 5.20 -4.71 -26.19
N ALA A 174 4.89 -3.49 -25.76
CA ALA A 174 4.21 -3.24 -24.50
C ALA A 174 2.67 -3.40 -24.57
N TYR A 175 2.10 -3.46 -25.77
CA TYR A 175 0.66 -3.54 -25.97
C TYR A 175 0.06 -4.88 -25.51
N ALA A 176 0.84 -5.97 -25.57
CA ALA A 176 0.40 -7.30 -25.12
C ALA A 176 -0.15 -7.30 -23.67
N ASP A 177 0.45 -6.50 -22.78
CA ASP A 177 -0.06 -6.34 -21.40
C ASP A 177 -1.42 -5.62 -21.37
N CYS A 178 -1.63 -4.65 -22.26
CA CYS A 178 -2.92 -3.95 -22.39
C CYS A 178 -4.03 -4.87 -22.93
N GLU A 179 -3.73 -5.75 -23.86
CA GLU A 179 -4.68 -6.76 -24.37
C GLU A 179 -5.07 -7.73 -23.25
N LYS A 180 -4.08 -8.28 -22.54
CA LYS A 180 -4.33 -9.11 -21.36
C LYS A 180 -5.25 -8.42 -20.35
N VAL A 181 -5.06 -7.13 -20.10
CA VAL A 181 -5.91 -6.36 -19.18
C VAL A 181 -7.32 -6.23 -19.72
N LYS A 182 -7.50 -5.98 -21.01
CA LYS A 182 -8.81 -5.89 -21.70
C LYS A 182 -9.60 -7.18 -21.51
N ASP A 183 -8.97 -8.34 -21.71
CA ASP A 183 -9.59 -9.67 -21.59
C ASP A 183 -9.98 -10.03 -20.16
N THR A 184 -9.29 -9.44 -19.15
CA THR A 184 -9.66 -9.67 -17.75
C THR A 184 -10.89 -8.92 -17.28
N LYS A 185 -11.52 -8.08 -18.12
CA LYS A 185 -12.72 -7.32 -17.75
C LYS A 185 -13.91 -8.25 -17.60
N LYS A 186 -14.38 -8.41 -16.36
CA LYS A 186 -15.54 -9.24 -16.04
C LYS A 186 -16.45 -8.60 -15.02
N THR A 187 -17.72 -9.02 -15.02
CA THR A 187 -18.69 -8.54 -14.03
C THR A 187 -18.32 -9.02 -12.64
N ARG A 188 -18.35 -8.11 -11.68
CA ARG A 188 -18.08 -8.39 -10.26
C ARG A 188 -19.17 -9.27 -9.68
N ALA A 189 -18.79 -10.32 -8.95
CA ALA A 189 -19.71 -11.11 -8.13
C ALA A 189 -20.21 -10.30 -6.92
N GLY A 190 -21.42 -10.61 -6.45
CA GLY A 190 -22.03 -9.98 -5.28
C GLY A 190 -22.64 -8.60 -5.54
N HIS A 191 -23.02 -7.92 -4.44
CA HIS A 191 -23.77 -6.65 -4.47
C HIS A 191 -22.98 -5.43 -4.94
N GLY A 192 -21.64 -5.53 -5.07
CA GLY A 192 -20.80 -4.43 -5.53
C GLY A 192 -21.15 -3.92 -6.94
N LYS A 193 -21.71 -4.80 -7.80
CA LYS A 193 -22.16 -4.43 -9.16
C LYS A 193 -23.31 -3.43 -9.17
N TRP A 194 -24.18 -3.44 -8.17
CA TRP A 194 -25.26 -2.47 -7.98
C TRP A 194 -24.78 -1.15 -7.36
N ARG A 195 -23.58 -1.16 -6.76
CA ARG A 195 -22.99 -0.02 -6.04
C ARG A 195 -21.88 0.66 -6.84
N ASN A 196 -22.10 0.89 -8.13
CA ASN A 196 -21.16 1.53 -9.07
C ASN A 196 -19.79 0.83 -9.20
N ARG A 197 -19.68 -0.45 -8.83
CA ARG A 197 -18.47 -1.28 -8.99
C ARG A 197 -18.76 -2.51 -9.85
N ARG A 198 -19.43 -2.31 -10.97
CA ARG A 198 -19.93 -3.39 -11.82
C ARG A 198 -18.83 -4.28 -12.36
N TYR A 199 -17.76 -3.70 -12.83
CA TYR A 199 -16.67 -4.42 -13.47
C TYR A 199 -15.47 -4.61 -12.55
N LYS A 200 -14.75 -5.70 -12.76
CA LYS A 200 -13.45 -6.01 -12.18
C LYS A 200 -12.48 -6.23 -13.31
N GLN A 201 -11.34 -5.54 -13.27
CA GLN A 201 -10.33 -5.54 -14.31
C GLN A 201 -8.95 -5.43 -13.68
N ARG A 202 -7.91 -6.01 -14.30
CA ARG A 202 -6.51 -5.83 -13.90
C ARG A 202 -6.05 -4.40 -14.17
N LYS A 203 -4.99 -3.99 -13.51
CA LYS A 203 -4.23 -2.78 -13.84
C LYS A 203 -3.12 -3.15 -14.82
N GLY A 204 -2.99 -2.39 -15.88
CA GLY A 204 -1.97 -2.50 -16.90
C GLY A 204 -0.79 -1.58 -16.67
N PRO A 205 -0.03 -1.27 -17.72
CA PRO A 205 1.13 -0.41 -17.63
C PRO A 205 0.78 0.98 -17.14
N MET A 206 1.79 1.67 -16.63
CA MET A 206 1.69 3.07 -16.24
C MET A 206 2.62 3.87 -17.13
N VAL A 207 2.15 4.95 -17.73
CA VAL A 207 2.96 5.86 -18.54
C VAL A 207 3.30 7.08 -17.71
N VAL A 208 4.59 7.36 -17.58
CA VAL A 208 5.10 8.51 -16.83
C VAL A 208 5.77 9.48 -17.80
N TYR A 209 5.33 10.73 -17.76
CA TYR A 209 5.75 11.79 -18.65
C TYR A 209 6.27 13.02 -17.87
N ALA A 210 7.08 13.86 -18.55
CA ALA A 210 7.58 15.12 -18.02
C ALA A 210 6.61 16.27 -18.27
N GLU A 211 6.13 16.39 -19.51
CA GLU A 211 5.24 17.48 -19.94
C GLU A 211 4.01 16.93 -20.66
N ASP A 212 2.85 17.54 -20.41
CA ASP A 212 1.59 17.11 -21.03
C ASP A 212 1.31 17.89 -22.31
N ASN A 213 1.83 17.39 -23.41
CA ASN A 213 1.56 17.93 -24.76
C ASN A 213 0.44 17.17 -25.49
N GLY A 214 -0.41 16.44 -24.72
CA GLY A 214 -1.53 15.63 -25.23
C GLY A 214 -1.48 14.16 -24.84
N ILE A 215 -0.38 13.69 -24.24
CA ILE A 215 -0.14 12.29 -23.84
C ILE A 215 -1.23 11.78 -22.87
N ALA A 216 -1.65 12.59 -21.91
CA ALA A 216 -2.68 12.19 -20.96
C ALA A 216 -4.00 11.85 -21.68
N ARG A 217 -4.37 12.58 -22.71
CA ARG A 217 -5.58 12.37 -23.50
C ARG A 217 -5.49 11.12 -24.36
N SER A 218 -4.33 10.88 -24.99
CA SER A 218 -4.12 9.76 -25.92
C SER A 218 -4.07 8.40 -25.21
N PHE A 219 -3.45 8.31 -24.02
CA PHE A 219 -3.26 7.05 -23.30
C PHE A 219 -4.38 6.72 -22.31
N ARG A 220 -5.12 7.70 -21.76
CA ARG A 220 -6.12 7.46 -20.68
C ARG A 220 -7.27 6.53 -21.07
N ASN A 221 -7.60 6.42 -22.36
CA ASN A 221 -8.70 5.57 -22.83
C ASN A 221 -8.27 4.11 -23.07
N ILE A 222 -6.98 3.81 -23.02
CA ILE A 222 -6.47 2.44 -23.18
C ILE A 222 -6.76 1.65 -21.90
N ALA A 223 -7.27 0.44 -22.06
CA ALA A 223 -7.72 -0.39 -20.94
C ALA A 223 -6.58 -0.68 -19.94
N GLY A 224 -6.78 -0.26 -18.69
CA GLY A 224 -5.86 -0.49 -17.57
C GLY A 224 -4.61 0.41 -17.53
N VAL A 225 -4.39 1.22 -18.54
CA VAL A 225 -3.29 2.20 -18.56
C VAL A 225 -3.61 3.33 -17.58
N THR A 226 -2.61 3.76 -16.83
CA THR A 226 -2.67 4.95 -15.98
C THR A 226 -1.58 5.89 -16.46
N VAL A 227 -1.88 7.17 -16.57
CA VAL A 227 -0.93 8.20 -17.00
C VAL A 227 -0.65 9.10 -15.80
N ALA A 228 0.61 9.43 -15.56
CA ALA A 228 1.00 10.31 -14.46
C ALA A 228 2.21 11.18 -14.83
N LYS A 229 2.19 12.40 -14.32
CA LYS A 229 3.36 13.29 -14.40
C LYS A 229 4.42 12.85 -13.39
N VAL A 230 5.69 12.95 -13.74
CA VAL A 230 6.81 12.54 -12.89
C VAL A 230 6.82 13.27 -11.54
N ASP A 231 6.41 14.55 -11.51
CA ASP A 231 6.34 15.36 -10.29
C ASP A 231 5.26 14.88 -9.31
N ALA A 232 4.21 14.25 -9.83
CA ALA A 232 3.02 13.85 -9.09
C ALA A 232 2.87 12.32 -8.91
N LEU A 233 3.99 11.59 -8.88
CA LEU A 233 3.96 10.14 -8.71
C LEU A 233 3.30 9.74 -7.39
N ASN A 234 2.31 8.86 -7.46
CA ASN A 234 1.54 8.39 -6.33
C ASN A 234 1.80 6.91 -6.07
N LEU A 235 2.02 6.56 -4.79
CA LEU A 235 2.18 5.16 -4.38
C LEU A 235 0.98 4.28 -4.73
N LEU A 236 -0.24 4.84 -4.68
CA LEU A 236 -1.46 4.10 -5.03
C LEU A 236 -1.49 3.63 -6.48
N ASP A 237 -0.82 4.38 -7.38
CA ASP A 237 -0.69 4.03 -8.79
C ASP A 237 0.55 3.18 -9.08
N LEU A 238 1.69 3.45 -8.43
CA LEU A 238 2.92 2.66 -8.58
C LEU A 238 2.80 1.24 -7.99
N ALA A 239 2.07 1.11 -6.89
CA ALA A 239 1.86 -0.16 -6.20
C ALA A 239 0.37 -0.42 -5.94
N PRO A 240 -0.46 -0.63 -6.98
CA PRO A 240 -1.89 -0.87 -6.81
C PRO A 240 -2.13 -2.10 -5.93
N GLY A 241 -2.99 -1.94 -4.91
CA GLY A 241 -3.26 -2.98 -3.91
C GLY A 241 -2.15 -3.18 -2.87
N GLY A 242 -1.12 -2.34 -2.86
CA GLY A 242 0.04 -2.45 -1.97
C GLY A 242 1.10 -3.43 -2.48
N HIS A 243 0.97 -3.90 -3.72
CA HIS A 243 1.92 -4.80 -4.36
C HIS A 243 2.83 -4.02 -5.31
N MET A 244 4.12 -4.14 -5.13
CA MET A 244 5.16 -3.51 -5.96
C MET A 244 5.31 -4.20 -7.32
N GLY A 245 6.10 -3.61 -8.21
CA GLY A 245 6.44 -4.20 -9.50
C GLY A 245 5.39 -3.94 -10.58
N ARG A 246 4.81 -2.73 -10.62
CA ARG A 246 3.98 -2.32 -11.75
C ARG A 246 4.86 -2.05 -12.97
N PHE A 247 4.42 -2.48 -14.15
CA PHE A 247 5.09 -2.14 -15.39
C PHE A 247 4.93 -0.65 -15.67
N VAL A 248 6.04 0.07 -15.75
CA VAL A 248 6.08 1.51 -15.98
C VAL A 248 6.86 1.79 -17.26
N ILE A 249 6.28 2.63 -18.09
CA ILE A 249 6.85 3.15 -19.33
C ILE A 249 7.21 4.60 -19.07
N TRP A 250 8.46 4.95 -19.25
CA TRP A 250 9.01 6.27 -18.97
C TRP A 250 9.25 7.04 -20.26
N THR A 251 9.06 8.35 -20.26
CA THR A 251 9.62 9.22 -21.30
C THR A 251 11.05 9.63 -20.93
N GLU A 252 11.87 9.97 -21.89
CA GLU A 252 13.26 10.43 -21.69
C GLU A 252 13.30 11.63 -20.72
N GLY A 253 12.41 12.62 -20.93
CA GLY A 253 12.29 13.79 -20.06
C GLY A 253 11.88 13.45 -18.63
N ALA A 254 11.05 12.41 -18.44
CA ALA A 254 10.67 11.95 -17.11
C ALA A 254 11.85 11.30 -16.37
N ILE A 255 12.69 10.54 -17.07
CA ILE A 255 13.90 9.92 -16.49
C ILE A 255 14.89 11.01 -16.05
N ALA A 256 15.12 12.03 -16.87
CA ALA A 256 16.03 13.12 -16.52
C ALA A 256 15.61 13.86 -15.24
N LYS A 257 14.31 14.07 -15.04
CA LYS A 257 13.78 14.73 -13.83
C LYS A 257 13.77 13.85 -12.56
N LEU A 258 13.94 12.53 -12.68
CA LEU A 258 13.86 11.63 -11.52
C LEU A 258 14.91 11.93 -10.45
N ASP A 259 16.15 12.16 -10.85
CA ASP A 259 17.23 12.42 -9.90
C ASP A 259 17.07 13.77 -9.20
N GLU A 260 16.59 14.81 -9.90
CA GLU A 260 16.29 16.10 -9.30
C GLU A 260 15.22 15.99 -8.21
N ILE A 261 14.17 15.20 -8.46
CA ILE A 261 13.02 15.08 -7.56
C ILE A 261 13.32 14.15 -6.38
N TYR A 262 14.03 13.04 -6.62
CA TYR A 262 14.12 11.94 -5.66
C TYR A 262 15.49 11.73 -5.03
N ALA A 263 16.61 12.30 -5.56
CA ALA A 263 17.94 12.10 -5.00
C ALA A 263 18.04 12.42 -3.50
N ALA A 264 17.48 13.55 -3.07
CA ALA A 264 17.41 13.94 -1.65
C ALA A 264 16.38 13.16 -0.82
N LYS A 265 15.53 12.36 -1.45
CA LYS A 265 14.43 11.61 -0.81
C LYS A 265 14.74 10.13 -0.66
N MET A 266 15.86 9.68 -1.24
CA MET A 266 16.28 8.29 -1.14
C MET A 266 16.77 7.95 0.26
N HIS A 267 16.33 6.81 0.77
CA HIS A 267 16.99 6.16 1.89
C HIS A 267 18.10 5.25 1.34
N ARG A 268 19.32 5.52 1.74
CA ARG A 268 20.43 4.60 1.50
C ARG A 268 20.27 3.41 2.44
N GLY A 269 20.52 2.21 1.94
CA GLY A 269 20.64 1.03 2.79
C GLY A 269 21.75 1.23 3.82
N ILE A 270 21.60 0.60 4.98
CA ILE A 270 22.62 0.64 6.04
C ILE A 270 23.89 -0.08 5.58
N SER A 271 23.73 -1.12 4.77
CA SER A 271 24.82 -1.93 4.26
C SER A 271 24.46 -2.52 2.88
N THR A 272 25.46 -2.69 2.02
CA THR A 272 25.38 -3.47 0.79
C THR A 272 25.43 -4.97 1.05
N GLU A 273 25.96 -5.36 2.21
CA GLU A 273 26.05 -6.74 2.67
C GLU A 273 24.69 -7.23 3.18
N THR A 274 24.23 -8.36 2.66
CA THR A 274 22.98 -9.02 3.07
C THR A 274 23.14 -9.87 4.31
N GLU A 275 24.35 -10.36 4.57
CA GLU A 275 24.67 -11.20 5.73
C GLU A 275 25.23 -10.35 6.88
N LEU A 276 24.50 -10.31 7.98
CA LEU A 276 24.90 -9.58 9.19
C LEU A 276 26.26 -10.06 9.75
N LYS A 277 26.56 -11.35 9.58
CA LYS A 277 27.82 -11.95 10.03
C LYS A 277 29.03 -11.27 9.38
N ASN A 278 28.99 -11.13 8.05
CA ASN A 278 30.08 -10.49 7.29
C ASN A 278 30.29 -9.03 7.71
N VAL A 279 29.19 -8.32 8.00
CA VAL A 279 29.26 -6.93 8.49
C VAL A 279 29.94 -6.86 9.84
N LEU A 280 29.62 -7.77 10.77
CA LEU A 280 30.22 -7.81 12.12
C LEU A 280 31.67 -8.29 12.10
N GLU A 281 32.06 -9.13 11.17
CA GLU A 281 33.41 -9.64 11.00
C GLU A 281 34.35 -8.68 10.26
N ASN A 282 33.82 -7.64 9.63
CA ASN A 282 34.60 -6.63 8.92
C ASN A 282 35.52 -5.87 9.91
N ASP A 283 36.80 -5.79 9.59
CA ASP A 283 37.82 -5.18 10.46
C ASP A 283 37.57 -3.69 10.73
N ALA A 284 37.05 -2.95 9.72
CA ALA A 284 36.68 -1.55 9.90
C ALA A 284 35.54 -1.38 10.94
N VAL A 285 34.58 -2.31 10.94
CA VAL A 285 33.47 -2.31 11.91
C VAL A 285 33.98 -2.70 13.28
N LYS A 286 34.86 -3.72 13.39
CA LYS A 286 35.49 -4.13 14.67
C LYS A 286 36.30 -3.01 15.29
N ALA A 287 37.03 -2.25 14.47
CA ALA A 287 37.84 -1.11 14.95
C ALA A 287 36.94 0.05 15.46
N ALA A 288 35.76 0.26 14.87
CA ALA A 288 34.82 1.28 15.29
C ALA A 288 33.94 0.87 16.48
N LEU A 289 33.82 -0.43 16.77
CA LEU A 289 33.02 -0.94 17.87
C LEU A 289 33.71 -0.73 19.20
N ARG A 290 32.96 -0.15 20.14
CA ARG A 290 33.42 -0.03 21.54
C ARG A 290 33.53 -1.44 22.16
N ALA A 291 34.59 -1.64 22.97
CA ALA A 291 34.74 -2.88 23.74
C ALA A 291 33.48 -3.19 24.57
N PRO A 292 33.05 -4.45 24.64
CA PRO A 292 31.85 -4.82 25.36
C PRO A 292 32.00 -4.48 26.84
N ILE A 293 31.03 -3.68 27.34
CA ILE A 293 30.99 -3.41 28.78
C ILE A 293 30.58 -4.71 29.46
N ARG A 294 31.52 -5.34 30.15
CA ARG A 294 31.21 -6.49 31.03
C ARG A 294 30.34 -5.98 32.17
N THR A 295 29.04 -6.05 32.01
CA THR A 295 28.14 -5.88 33.15
C THR A 295 28.44 -6.97 34.16
N LYS A 296 28.76 -6.57 35.41
CA LYS A 296 28.94 -7.53 36.50
C LYS A 296 27.70 -8.42 36.53
N LYS A 297 27.92 -9.73 36.35
CA LYS A 297 26.84 -10.76 36.40
C LYS A 297 26.27 -10.95 37.83
N TYR A 298 26.33 -9.95 38.66
CA TYR A 298 25.74 -10.02 39.98
C TYR A 298 24.32 -9.44 39.93
N PHE A 299 23.37 -10.30 39.69
CA PHE A 299 22.02 -10.01 40.13
C PHE A 299 22.07 -9.89 41.65
N GLN A 300 21.81 -8.71 42.18
CA GLN A 300 21.53 -8.57 43.60
C GLN A 300 20.22 -9.32 43.88
N ILE A 301 20.34 -10.58 44.29
CA ILE A 301 19.20 -11.34 44.77
C ILE A 301 18.77 -10.64 46.05
N LYS A 302 17.57 -10.00 45.99
CA LYS A 302 16.95 -9.43 47.20
C LYS A 302 16.71 -10.57 48.19
N ARG A 303 17.53 -10.65 49.22
CA ARG A 303 17.38 -11.63 50.28
C ARG A 303 16.50 -11.03 51.36
N ASN A 304 15.43 -11.73 51.72
CA ASN A 304 14.59 -11.31 52.84
C ASN A 304 15.33 -11.57 54.16
N GLY A 305 15.63 -10.50 54.92
CA GLY A 305 16.31 -10.58 56.20
C GLY A 305 15.58 -11.40 57.24
N LEU A 306 14.24 -11.49 57.19
CA LEU A 306 13.45 -12.30 58.10
C LEU A 306 13.52 -13.81 57.81
N LYS A 307 13.76 -14.19 56.56
CA LYS A 307 13.90 -15.61 56.14
C LYS A 307 15.37 -16.06 56.12
N ASN A 308 16.29 -15.15 55.95
CA ASN A 308 17.74 -15.45 55.91
C ASN A 308 18.44 -14.77 57.09
N ARG A 309 18.66 -15.55 58.16
CA ARG A 309 19.24 -15.07 59.43
C ARG A 309 20.64 -14.43 59.26
N ALA A 310 21.51 -14.96 58.38
CA ALA A 310 22.81 -14.38 58.09
C ALA A 310 22.71 -12.99 57.43
N PHE A 311 21.74 -12.80 56.55
CA PHE A 311 21.46 -11.50 55.95
C PHE A 311 20.75 -10.53 56.90
N GLY A 312 19.86 -11.07 57.77
CA GLY A 312 19.24 -10.28 58.85
C GLY A 312 20.27 -9.75 59.85
N LYS A 313 21.26 -10.56 60.29
CA LYS A 313 22.39 -10.10 61.12
C LYS A 313 23.24 -9.03 60.45
N LYS A 314 23.40 -9.08 59.12
CA LYS A 314 24.16 -8.07 58.38
C LYS A 314 23.41 -6.74 58.28
N LEU A 315 22.10 -6.75 58.26
CA LEU A 315 21.26 -5.55 58.28
C LEU A 315 21.07 -4.97 59.67
N ASN A 316 20.94 -5.85 60.69
CA ASN A 316 20.82 -5.47 62.10
C ASN A 316 21.70 -6.43 62.96
N PRO A 317 22.88 -5.96 63.39
CA PRO A 317 23.78 -6.77 64.21
C PRO A 317 23.19 -7.25 65.54
N ALA A 318 22.20 -6.53 66.10
CA ALA A 318 21.53 -6.89 67.34
C ALA A 318 20.58 -8.11 67.19
N MET A 319 20.23 -8.53 65.97
CA MET A 319 19.33 -9.66 65.69
C MET A 319 19.99 -11.04 66.01
N GLY A 320 21.15 -11.05 66.60
CA GLY A 320 21.87 -12.28 66.89
C GLY A 320 22.27 -12.46 68.36
N LYS A 321 21.83 -11.55 69.23
CA LYS A 321 21.93 -11.72 70.67
C LYS A 321 20.70 -12.44 71.23
#